data_2036ae9598ff669caab6dec6ba47feb9
#
_entry.id   2036ae9598ff669caab6dec6ba47feb9
#
_cell.length_a   1.000
_cell.length_b   1.000
_cell.length_c   1.000
_cell.angle_alpha   90.00
_cell.angle_beta   90.00
_cell.angle_gamma   90.00
#
_symmetry.space_group_name_H-M   'P 1'
#
loop_
_entity.id
_entity.type
_entity.pdbx_description
1 polymer ?
#
loop_
_entity_poly.entity_id
_entity_poly.type
_entity_poly.pdbx_seq_one_letter_code
_entity_poly.pdbx_strand_id
1 'polypeptide(L)'
;MQSKGLVSRSLSFAVMFVLTVFAALTVFNTKAQAVEYTPTISNASYTTLVGSNVRVNFDYALNNGAPAQPGDTFTITLPPELENNTPAPFEVMGVDANGNSISVGTATPTSNPNTMTVTFNNNIAGLLNVHGQMSFSLNWSSTIAQRGNGSTTLNIGNTSLNMTYGGSIAAMDTAITKYNRTGATAETTYTLPSGATI
;
A
#
# COMPACT_ATOMS: atom_id res chain seq x y z
N MET A 1 17.99 68.05 -33.78
CA MET A 1 18.70 66.75 -33.80
C MET A 1 18.81 66.17 -32.38
N GLN A 2 17.72 65.76 -31.75
CA GLN A 2 17.74 65.09 -30.39
C GLN A 2 16.48 64.28 -30.15
N SER A 3 16.24 63.23 -30.91
CA SER A 3 15.16 62.31 -30.57
C SER A 3 15.54 60.80 -30.61
N LYS A 4 16.74 60.46 -31.01
CA LYS A 4 17.16 59.05 -31.12
C LYS A 4 17.63 58.39 -29.79
N GLY A 5 17.95 59.20 -28.78
CA GLY A 5 18.44 58.67 -27.50
C GLY A 5 17.36 58.19 -26.50
N LEU A 6 16.16 58.77 -26.55
CA LEU A 6 15.09 58.43 -25.60
C LEU A 6 14.38 57.12 -25.97
N VAL A 7 14.18 56.87 -27.27
CA VAL A 7 13.49 55.64 -27.73
C VAL A 7 14.35 54.38 -27.47
N SER A 8 15.68 54.52 -27.62
CA SER A 8 16.59 53.39 -27.34
C SER A 8 16.63 52.99 -25.85
N ARG A 9 16.56 53.96 -24.94
CA ARG A 9 16.56 53.69 -23.50
C ARG A 9 15.23 53.06 -22.99
N SER A 10 14.10 53.54 -23.50
CA SER A 10 12.79 52.99 -23.15
C SER A 10 12.60 51.55 -23.68
N LEU A 11 13.14 51.26 -24.88
CA LEU A 11 13.10 49.89 -25.43
C LEU A 11 13.95 48.91 -24.62
N SER A 12 15.15 49.34 -24.16
CA SER A 12 16.01 48.52 -23.29
C SER A 12 15.37 48.22 -21.96
N PHE A 13 14.68 49.15 -21.33
CA PHE A 13 13.96 48.92 -20.07
C PHE A 13 12.77 47.99 -20.28
N ALA A 14 12.01 48.11 -21.36
CA ALA A 14 10.89 47.23 -21.68
C ALA A 14 11.34 45.77 -21.92
N VAL A 15 12.41 45.58 -22.67
CA VAL A 15 12.98 44.23 -22.91
C VAL A 15 13.53 43.60 -21.64
N MET A 16 14.20 44.39 -20.76
CA MET A 16 14.73 43.91 -19.51
C MET A 16 13.61 43.55 -18.53
N PHE A 17 12.51 44.29 -18.49
CA PHE A 17 11.35 43.99 -17.66
C PHE A 17 10.62 42.73 -18.13
N VAL A 18 10.44 42.53 -19.42
CA VAL A 18 9.84 41.32 -19.99
C VAL A 18 10.70 40.09 -19.70
N LEU A 19 12.02 40.19 -19.81
CA LEU A 19 12.96 39.08 -19.49
C LEU A 19 12.92 38.72 -18.01
N THR A 20 12.83 39.70 -17.11
CA THR A 20 12.73 39.41 -15.64
C THR A 20 11.39 38.80 -15.27
N VAL A 21 10.28 39.20 -15.89
CA VAL A 21 8.97 38.60 -15.70
C VAL A 21 8.91 37.16 -16.21
N PHE A 22 9.53 36.91 -17.39
CA PHE A 22 9.65 35.53 -17.93
C PHE A 22 10.52 34.64 -17.07
N ALA A 23 11.65 35.14 -16.55
CA ALA A 23 12.48 34.37 -15.61
C ALA A 23 11.77 34.09 -14.29
N ALA A 24 10.95 34.99 -13.78
CA ALA A 24 10.14 34.79 -12.60
C ALA A 24 9.03 33.75 -12.82
N LEU A 25 8.41 33.72 -14.00
CA LEU A 25 7.37 32.75 -14.34
C LEU A 25 7.90 31.31 -14.53
N THR A 26 9.17 31.13 -14.90
CA THR A 26 9.77 29.79 -15.06
C THR A 26 10.17 29.15 -13.73
N VAL A 27 10.33 29.93 -12.66
CA VAL A 27 10.73 29.42 -11.34
C VAL A 27 9.55 28.80 -10.58
N PHE A 28 8.28 29.09 -10.95
CA PHE A 28 7.10 28.59 -10.24
C PHE A 28 6.55 27.25 -10.75
N ASN A 29 7.18 26.62 -11.72
CA ASN A 29 6.76 25.32 -12.24
C ASN A 29 7.62 24.14 -11.76
N THR A 30 8.30 24.24 -10.64
CA THR A 30 8.80 23.03 -9.97
C THR A 30 7.58 22.28 -9.42
N LYS A 31 7.11 21.27 -10.15
CA LYS A 31 6.19 20.30 -9.55
C LYS A 31 6.86 19.81 -8.27
N ALA A 32 6.20 20.04 -7.14
CA ALA A 32 6.66 19.44 -5.89
C ALA A 32 6.83 17.95 -6.16
N GLN A 33 8.03 17.43 -5.93
CA GLN A 33 8.29 16.01 -6.10
C GLN A 33 7.49 15.29 -4.99
N ALA A 34 6.76 14.25 -5.37
CA ALA A 34 6.04 13.43 -4.40
C ALA A 34 6.99 12.90 -3.34
N VAL A 35 6.61 13.02 -2.10
CA VAL A 35 7.38 12.56 -0.93
C VAL A 35 6.87 11.18 -0.53
N GLU A 36 7.79 10.27 -0.24
CA GLU A 36 7.46 8.98 0.36
C GLU A 36 7.53 9.10 1.88
N TYR A 37 6.41 8.79 2.55
CA TYR A 37 6.29 8.82 4.00
C TYR A 37 6.53 7.45 4.61
N THR A 38 7.06 7.43 5.83
CA THR A 38 7.07 6.24 6.70
C THR A 38 6.01 6.45 7.78
N PRO A 39 4.82 5.84 7.67
CA PRO A 39 3.77 6.02 8.67
C PRO A 39 4.16 5.37 10.01
N THR A 40 3.67 5.95 11.10
CA THR A 40 3.64 5.27 12.39
C THR A 40 2.46 4.31 12.39
N ILE A 41 2.72 3.04 12.64
CA ILE A 41 1.72 1.98 12.67
C ILE A 41 1.46 1.56 14.10
N SER A 42 0.20 1.36 14.43
CA SER A 42 -0.26 0.81 15.71
C SER A 42 -1.40 -0.18 15.48
N ASN A 43 -1.72 -0.97 16.52
CA ASN A 43 -2.79 -1.96 16.51
C ASN A 43 -2.74 -2.94 15.33
N ALA A 44 -1.53 -3.23 14.83
CA ALA A 44 -1.35 -4.16 13.72
C ALA A 44 -1.75 -5.58 14.15
N SER A 45 -2.62 -6.19 13.35
CA SER A 45 -3.16 -7.52 13.59
C SER A 45 -3.46 -8.22 12.27
N TYR A 46 -3.57 -9.54 12.31
CA TYR A 46 -4.07 -10.31 11.18
C TYR A 46 -5.08 -11.36 11.62
N THR A 47 -5.93 -11.75 10.69
CA THR A 47 -6.91 -12.83 10.86
C THR A 47 -6.79 -13.77 9.68
N THR A 48 -6.57 -15.05 9.96
CA THR A 48 -6.64 -16.09 8.95
C THR A 48 -8.10 -16.31 8.56
N LEU A 49 -8.39 -16.23 7.30
CA LEU A 49 -9.71 -16.50 6.72
C LEU A 49 -9.73 -17.93 6.15
N VAL A 50 -10.83 -18.29 5.51
CA VAL A 50 -10.95 -19.61 4.86
C VAL A 50 -9.93 -19.73 3.72
N GLY A 51 -9.28 -20.89 3.64
CA GLY A 51 -8.26 -21.15 2.64
C GLY A 51 -6.92 -20.48 2.96
N SER A 52 -6.26 -19.96 1.93
CA SER A 52 -4.99 -19.25 2.04
C SER A 52 -5.14 -17.76 2.35
N ASN A 53 -6.37 -17.29 2.55
CA ASN A 53 -6.66 -15.87 2.72
C ASN A 53 -6.29 -15.38 4.12
N VAL A 54 -5.71 -14.19 4.17
CA VAL A 54 -5.35 -13.47 5.39
C VAL A 54 -5.83 -12.03 5.28
N ARG A 55 -6.47 -11.53 6.33
CA ARG A 55 -6.80 -10.11 6.45
C ARG A 55 -5.84 -9.44 7.42
N VAL A 56 -5.19 -8.38 6.97
CA VAL A 56 -4.33 -7.52 7.79
C VAL A 56 -5.08 -6.23 8.11
N ASN A 57 -5.03 -5.82 9.38
CA ASN A 57 -5.64 -4.58 9.87
C ASN A 57 -4.60 -3.82 10.70
N PHE A 58 -4.58 -2.50 10.58
CA PHE A 58 -3.75 -1.62 11.39
C PHE A 58 -4.28 -0.20 11.39
N ASP A 59 -3.88 0.57 12.39
CA ASP A 59 -4.03 2.01 12.41
C ASP A 59 -2.74 2.65 11.88
N TYR A 60 -2.86 3.70 11.10
CA TYR A 60 -1.71 4.46 10.61
C TYR A 60 -1.81 5.93 11.01
N ALA A 61 -0.67 6.57 11.22
CA ALA A 61 -0.55 8.01 11.43
C ALA A 61 0.64 8.55 10.66
N LEU A 62 0.46 9.67 9.99
CA LEU A 62 1.53 10.44 9.37
C LEU A 62 1.98 11.51 10.37
N ASN A 63 3.11 11.28 11.01
CA ASN A 63 3.71 12.24 11.93
C ASN A 63 4.59 13.22 11.14
N ASN A 64 3.97 13.99 10.29
CA ASN A 64 4.67 14.94 9.42
C ASN A 64 4.61 16.35 10.02
N GLY A 65 5.76 16.96 10.23
CA GLY A 65 5.85 18.36 10.66
C GLY A 65 5.35 19.37 9.61
N ALA A 66 5.04 18.89 8.39
CA ALA A 66 4.42 19.64 7.30
C ALA A 66 3.22 18.86 6.75
N PRO A 67 2.18 19.52 6.23
CA PRO A 67 1.05 18.83 5.61
C PRO A 67 1.51 17.96 4.44
N ALA A 68 1.01 16.73 4.38
CA ALA A 68 1.17 15.89 3.20
C ALA A 68 0.48 16.52 1.99
N GLN A 69 1.01 16.27 0.81
CA GLN A 69 0.53 16.84 -0.44
C GLN A 69 -0.15 15.78 -1.30
N PRO A 70 -1.08 16.18 -2.18
CA PRO A 70 -1.60 15.28 -3.20
C PRO A 70 -0.48 14.69 -4.06
N GLY A 71 -0.49 13.38 -4.22
CA GLY A 71 0.56 12.64 -4.94
C GLY A 71 1.67 12.09 -4.05
N ASP A 72 1.79 12.53 -2.81
CA ASP A 72 2.68 11.89 -1.83
C ASP A 72 2.24 10.44 -1.57
N THR A 73 3.18 9.61 -1.15
CA THR A 73 2.95 8.16 -1.03
C THR A 73 3.46 7.58 0.28
N PHE A 74 2.97 6.39 0.62
CA PHE A 74 3.70 5.44 1.45
C PHE A 74 3.53 4.02 0.88
N THR A 75 4.56 3.19 1.06
CA THR A 75 4.61 1.85 0.47
C THR A 75 4.77 0.78 1.55
N ILE A 76 4.00 -0.29 1.42
CA ILE A 76 4.13 -1.53 2.20
C ILE A 76 4.73 -2.57 1.26
N THR A 77 5.92 -3.07 1.60
CA THR A 77 6.54 -4.17 0.87
C THR A 77 6.11 -5.49 1.49
N LEU A 78 5.55 -6.38 0.68
CA LEU A 78 5.11 -7.68 1.13
C LEU A 78 6.28 -8.69 1.07
N PRO A 79 6.45 -9.54 2.08
CA PRO A 79 7.43 -10.62 2.03
C PRO A 79 7.02 -11.67 0.97
N PRO A 80 7.97 -12.49 0.49
CA PRO A 80 7.71 -13.45 -0.59
C PRO A 80 6.70 -14.53 -0.22
N GLU A 81 6.40 -14.70 1.06
CA GLU A 81 5.40 -15.64 1.57
C GLU A 81 3.96 -15.14 1.42
N LEU A 82 3.78 -13.86 1.14
CA LEU A 82 2.47 -13.23 1.00
C LEU A 82 2.30 -12.67 -0.40
N GLU A 83 1.10 -12.73 -0.91
CA GLU A 83 0.69 -12.19 -2.20
C GLU A 83 -0.53 -11.28 -2.03
N ASN A 84 -0.62 -10.22 -2.83
CA ASN A 84 -1.80 -9.38 -2.86
C ASN A 84 -3.02 -10.20 -3.33
N ASN A 85 -4.07 -10.21 -2.52
CA ASN A 85 -5.37 -10.79 -2.87
C ASN A 85 -6.42 -9.72 -3.19
N THR A 86 -6.02 -8.46 -3.14
CA THR A 86 -6.87 -7.34 -3.47
C THR A 86 -6.67 -7.03 -4.96
N PRO A 87 -7.63 -7.37 -5.83
CA PRO A 87 -7.42 -7.34 -7.29
C PRO A 87 -7.45 -5.93 -7.88
N ALA A 88 -7.94 -4.95 -7.13
CA ALA A 88 -8.14 -3.58 -7.60
C ALA A 88 -7.71 -2.56 -6.54
N PRO A 89 -7.38 -1.34 -6.93
CA PRO A 89 -7.17 -0.24 -6.01
C PRO A 89 -8.40 0.00 -5.13
N PHE A 90 -8.17 0.40 -3.89
CA PHE A 90 -9.23 0.71 -2.91
C PHE A 90 -8.95 2.02 -2.17
N GLU A 91 -10.01 2.65 -1.67
CA GLU A 91 -9.90 3.91 -0.94
C GLU A 91 -9.24 3.73 0.42
N VAL A 92 -8.39 4.70 0.77
CA VAL A 92 -7.78 4.83 2.09
C VAL A 92 -8.46 5.96 2.82
N MET A 93 -9.05 5.62 3.98
CA MET A 93 -9.79 6.56 4.81
C MET A 93 -8.87 7.18 5.87
N GLY A 94 -9.03 8.46 6.09
CA GLY A 94 -8.40 9.20 7.17
C GLY A 94 -9.43 10.02 7.93
N VAL A 95 -8.97 10.77 8.91
CA VAL A 95 -9.82 11.63 9.77
C VAL A 95 -9.42 13.08 9.54
N ASP A 96 -10.40 13.93 9.28
CA ASP A 96 -10.23 15.38 9.15
C ASP A 96 -10.09 16.07 10.52
N ALA A 97 -9.85 17.39 10.51
CA ALA A 97 -9.72 18.18 11.74
C ALA A 97 -10.98 18.20 12.61
N ASN A 98 -12.14 17.84 12.06
CA ASN A 98 -13.43 17.78 12.77
C ASN A 98 -13.75 16.37 13.28
N GLY A 99 -12.88 15.39 13.01
CA GLY A 99 -13.10 14.00 13.37
C GLY A 99 -13.96 13.22 12.37
N ASN A 100 -14.24 13.77 11.18
CA ASN A 100 -14.99 13.05 10.15
C ASN A 100 -14.08 12.14 9.34
N SER A 101 -14.59 10.95 9.02
CA SER A 101 -13.91 10.03 8.10
C SER A 101 -14.03 10.55 6.66
N ILE A 102 -12.88 10.72 6.00
CA ILE A 102 -12.79 11.16 4.61
C ILE A 102 -11.84 10.25 3.82
N SER A 103 -12.05 10.12 2.51
CA SER A 103 -11.10 9.44 1.64
C SER A 103 -9.88 10.33 1.44
N VAL A 104 -8.70 9.89 1.91
CA VAL A 104 -7.44 10.64 1.82
C VAL A 104 -6.51 10.12 0.74
N GLY A 105 -6.79 8.97 0.14
CA GLY A 105 -5.93 8.38 -0.88
C GLY A 105 -6.48 7.10 -1.45
N THR A 106 -5.65 6.45 -2.27
CA THR A 106 -5.93 5.17 -2.90
C THR A 106 -4.76 4.22 -2.68
N ALA A 107 -5.03 3.03 -2.19
CA ALA A 107 -4.07 1.95 -2.09
C ALA A 107 -4.10 1.12 -3.38
N THR A 108 -2.95 0.97 -4.01
CA THR A 108 -2.78 0.24 -5.26
C THR A 108 -1.86 -0.96 -5.03
N PRO A 109 -2.36 -2.20 -5.17
CA PRO A 109 -1.54 -3.40 -5.10
C PRO A 109 -0.73 -3.58 -6.38
N THR A 110 0.50 -4.07 -6.23
CA THR A 110 1.41 -4.41 -7.34
C THR A 110 2.00 -5.78 -7.08
N SER A 111 2.05 -6.63 -8.12
CA SER A 111 2.58 -8.00 -7.98
C SER A 111 4.08 -8.09 -8.21
N ASN A 112 4.66 -7.16 -8.97
CA ASN A 112 6.09 -7.11 -9.23
C ASN A 112 6.58 -5.64 -9.34
N PRO A 113 7.25 -5.08 -8.31
CA PRO A 113 7.49 -5.70 -7.00
C PRO A 113 6.20 -5.98 -6.23
N ASN A 114 6.24 -6.92 -5.29
CA ASN A 114 5.09 -7.27 -4.46
C ASN A 114 4.88 -6.22 -3.36
N THR A 115 4.10 -5.20 -3.67
CA THR A 115 3.89 -4.03 -2.81
C THR A 115 2.43 -3.59 -2.77
N MET A 116 2.11 -2.80 -1.74
CA MET A 116 0.89 -2.02 -1.63
C MET A 116 1.30 -0.56 -1.47
N THR A 117 1.05 0.26 -2.49
CA THR A 117 1.39 1.69 -2.45
C THR A 117 0.14 2.53 -2.25
N VAL A 118 0.14 3.34 -1.21
CA VAL A 118 -0.89 4.36 -0.97
C VAL A 118 -0.44 5.66 -1.63
N THR A 119 -1.29 6.22 -2.47
CA THR A 119 -1.09 7.55 -3.07
C THR A 119 -2.17 8.48 -2.53
N PHE A 120 -1.75 9.60 -1.95
CA PHE A 120 -2.68 10.56 -1.37
C PHE A 120 -3.38 11.41 -2.44
N ASN A 121 -4.66 11.69 -2.21
CA ASN A 121 -5.51 12.50 -3.08
C ASN A 121 -5.60 13.97 -2.61
N ASN A 122 -6.40 14.79 -3.28
CA ASN A 122 -6.54 16.22 -2.97
C ASN A 122 -7.12 16.52 -1.58
N ASN A 123 -7.83 15.57 -0.96
CA ASN A 123 -8.43 15.77 0.35
C ASN A 123 -7.40 15.81 1.48
N ILE A 124 -6.15 15.35 1.23
CA ILE A 124 -5.07 15.41 2.21
C ILE A 124 -4.50 16.83 2.36
N ALA A 125 -4.71 17.69 1.36
CA ALA A 125 -4.13 19.02 1.34
C ALA A 125 -4.52 19.85 2.57
N GLY A 126 -3.52 20.35 3.29
CA GLY A 126 -3.72 21.16 4.51
C GLY A 126 -4.03 20.36 5.77
N LEU A 127 -4.18 19.05 5.70
CA LEU A 127 -4.36 18.22 6.89
C LEU A 127 -3.03 18.01 7.62
N LEU A 128 -3.05 18.19 8.93
CA LEU A 128 -1.95 17.86 9.83
C LEU A 128 -2.29 16.58 10.60
N ASN A 129 -1.27 15.77 10.90
CA ASN A 129 -1.43 14.55 11.71
C ASN A 129 -2.51 13.61 11.16
N VAL A 130 -2.47 13.39 9.84
CA VAL A 130 -3.40 12.48 9.18
C VAL A 130 -3.25 11.09 9.77
N HIS A 131 -4.37 10.52 10.19
CA HIS A 131 -4.43 9.18 10.76
C HIS A 131 -5.71 8.48 10.30
N GLY A 132 -5.71 7.16 10.37
CA GLY A 132 -6.85 6.36 9.97
C GLY A 132 -6.60 4.88 10.19
N GLN A 133 -7.54 4.08 9.70
CA GLN A 133 -7.46 2.62 9.73
C GLN A 133 -7.32 2.09 8.32
N MET A 134 -6.56 1.01 8.18
CA MET A 134 -6.39 0.31 6.92
C MET A 134 -6.60 -1.18 7.11
N SER A 135 -7.32 -1.78 6.16
CA SER A 135 -7.59 -3.21 6.12
C SER A 135 -7.48 -3.70 4.69
N PHE A 136 -6.72 -4.77 4.48
CA PHE A 136 -6.61 -5.39 3.16
C PHE A 136 -6.41 -6.90 3.25
N SER A 137 -6.68 -7.59 2.15
CA SER A 137 -6.59 -9.05 2.09
C SER A 137 -5.34 -9.48 1.32
N LEU A 138 -4.68 -10.49 1.85
CA LEU A 138 -3.52 -11.15 1.27
C LEU A 138 -3.82 -12.65 1.13
N ASN A 139 -3.03 -13.32 0.30
CA ASN A 139 -2.95 -14.78 0.26
C ASN A 139 -1.58 -15.23 0.77
N TRP A 140 -1.54 -16.39 1.40
CA TRP A 140 -0.30 -17.13 1.49
C TRP A 140 0.11 -17.58 0.09
N SER A 141 1.37 -17.36 -0.29
CA SER A 141 1.86 -17.78 -1.61
C SER A 141 1.73 -19.30 -1.78
N SER A 142 1.56 -19.73 -3.02
CA SER A 142 1.43 -21.15 -3.35
C SER A 142 2.64 -21.99 -2.90
N THR A 143 3.82 -21.39 -2.84
CA THR A 143 5.05 -22.01 -2.34
C THR A 143 4.97 -22.36 -0.85
N ILE A 144 4.22 -21.55 -0.08
CA ILE A 144 4.02 -21.72 1.36
C ILE A 144 2.92 -22.73 1.65
N ALA A 145 1.85 -22.73 0.87
CA ALA A 145 0.76 -23.69 1.02
C ALA A 145 1.24 -25.16 0.94
N GLN A 146 2.40 -25.39 0.34
CA GLN A 146 3.03 -26.72 0.21
C GLN A 146 4.01 -27.07 1.34
N ARG A 147 4.41 -26.11 2.19
CA ARG A 147 5.49 -26.28 3.19
C ARG A 147 5.04 -26.74 4.57
N GLY A 148 3.76 -26.88 4.83
CA GLY A 148 3.26 -27.19 6.17
C GLY A 148 3.12 -25.96 7.06
N ASN A 149 3.51 -26.04 8.33
CA ASN A 149 3.42 -24.92 9.28
C ASN A 149 4.67 -24.05 9.21
N GLY A 150 4.50 -22.74 9.35
CA GLY A 150 5.62 -21.78 9.35
C GLY A 150 5.19 -20.39 9.79
N SER A 151 6.12 -19.47 9.68
CA SER A 151 5.90 -18.07 10.01
C SER A 151 6.61 -17.16 9.02
N THR A 152 6.11 -15.94 8.89
CA THR A 152 6.77 -14.83 8.18
C THR A 152 6.55 -13.55 8.95
N THR A 153 7.30 -12.52 8.59
CA THR A 153 7.17 -11.19 9.18
C THR A 153 6.80 -10.18 8.11
N LEU A 154 5.67 -9.52 8.29
CA LEU A 154 5.25 -8.38 7.47
C LEU A 154 5.68 -7.09 8.16
N ASN A 155 6.53 -6.33 7.50
CA ASN A 155 6.95 -5.01 7.97
C ASN A 155 6.04 -3.93 7.38
N ILE A 156 5.43 -3.13 8.26
CA ILE A 156 4.55 -2.03 7.87
C ILE A 156 5.02 -0.79 8.62
N GLY A 157 5.58 0.20 7.90
CA GLY A 157 6.14 1.39 8.53
C GLY A 157 7.18 1.02 9.60
N ASN A 158 6.94 1.42 10.84
CA ASN A 158 7.80 1.16 12.01
C ASN A 158 7.47 -0.13 12.76
N THR A 159 6.52 -0.93 12.30
CA THR A 159 6.00 -2.10 13.01
C THR A 159 6.26 -3.39 12.23
N SER A 160 6.63 -4.44 12.96
CA SER A 160 6.79 -5.80 12.44
C SER A 160 5.67 -6.70 12.96
N LEU A 161 4.88 -7.25 12.06
CA LEU A 161 3.79 -8.17 12.35
C LEU A 161 4.23 -9.60 12.05
N ASN A 162 4.43 -10.41 13.09
CA ASN A 162 4.75 -11.83 12.93
C ASN A 162 3.46 -12.61 12.64
N MET A 163 3.45 -13.30 11.52
CA MET A 163 2.31 -14.06 11.02
C MET A 163 2.65 -15.54 10.93
N THR A 164 1.73 -16.39 11.36
CA THR A 164 1.89 -17.85 11.27
C THR A 164 0.90 -18.43 10.28
N TYR A 165 1.33 -19.44 9.56
CA TYR A 165 0.48 -20.22 8.66
C TYR A 165 0.50 -21.70 9.07
N GLY A 166 -0.63 -22.37 8.92
CA GLY A 166 -0.77 -23.80 9.17
C GLY A 166 -1.09 -24.55 7.88
N GLY A 167 -0.27 -25.53 7.54
CA GLY A 167 -0.42 -26.31 6.31
C GLY A 167 -1.42 -27.45 6.47
N SER A 168 -2.70 -27.16 6.41
CA SER A 168 -3.71 -28.22 6.55
C SER A 168 -4.46 -28.56 5.24
N ILE A 169 -4.66 -27.61 4.35
CA ILE A 169 -5.56 -27.79 3.20
C ILE A 169 -4.89 -28.53 2.05
N ALA A 170 -3.61 -28.21 1.75
CA ALA A 170 -2.91 -28.91 0.68
C ALA A 170 -2.64 -30.38 1.00
N ALA A 171 -2.42 -30.71 2.27
CA ALA A 171 -2.29 -32.11 2.72
C ALA A 171 -3.64 -32.85 2.62
N MET A 172 -4.75 -32.19 2.90
CA MET A 172 -6.09 -32.74 2.71
C MET A 172 -6.41 -33.01 1.24
N ASP A 173 -6.16 -32.04 0.36
CA ASP A 173 -6.41 -32.22 -1.07
C ASP A 173 -5.56 -33.34 -1.67
N THR A 174 -4.30 -33.47 -1.27
CA THR A 174 -3.42 -34.56 -1.70
C THR A 174 -3.89 -35.90 -1.19
N ALA A 175 -4.38 -35.95 0.05
CA ALA A 175 -4.91 -37.15 0.65
C ALA A 175 -6.22 -37.60 -0.02
N ILE A 176 -7.14 -36.69 -0.26
CA ILE A 176 -8.40 -36.94 -0.97
C ILE A 176 -8.14 -37.36 -2.42
N THR A 177 -7.18 -36.74 -3.11
CA THR A 177 -6.80 -37.11 -4.48
C THR A 177 -6.20 -38.50 -4.56
N LYS A 178 -5.38 -38.92 -3.59
CA LYS A 178 -4.86 -40.29 -3.51
C LYS A 178 -5.98 -41.32 -3.24
N TYR A 179 -6.93 -41.00 -2.37
CA TYR A 179 -8.06 -41.84 -2.07
C TYR A 179 -8.93 -42.10 -3.32
N ASN A 180 -9.25 -41.08 -4.08
CA ASN A 180 -10.03 -41.21 -5.30
C ASN A 180 -9.30 -41.94 -6.44
N ARG A 181 -7.98 -41.95 -6.45
CA ARG A 181 -7.17 -42.60 -7.49
C ARG A 181 -6.95 -44.11 -7.28
N THR A 182 -7.00 -44.57 -6.07
CA THR A 182 -6.63 -45.96 -5.73
C THR A 182 -7.80 -46.92 -5.76
N GLY A 183 -9.03 -46.49 -6.04
CA GLY A 183 -10.21 -47.37 -6.14
C GLY A 183 -10.45 -48.19 -4.87
N ALA A 184 -10.04 -47.66 -3.70
CA ALA A 184 -10.24 -48.35 -2.44
C ALA A 184 -11.72 -48.48 -2.14
N THR A 185 -12.17 -49.68 -1.79
CA THR A 185 -13.51 -49.95 -1.35
C THR A 185 -13.78 -49.25 -0.02
N ALA A 186 -15.03 -48.90 0.21
CA ALA A 186 -15.53 -47.94 1.22
C ALA A 186 -15.27 -48.25 2.70
N GLU A 187 -14.38 -49.17 3.03
CA GLU A 187 -14.12 -49.57 4.42
C GLU A 187 -12.76 -49.15 4.98
N THR A 188 -11.98 -48.37 4.22
CA THR A 188 -10.67 -47.95 4.70
C THR A 188 -10.82 -46.65 5.49
N THR A 189 -10.63 -46.71 6.77
CA THR A 189 -10.57 -45.53 7.65
C THR A 189 -9.32 -44.76 7.32
N TYR A 190 -9.48 -43.57 6.78
CA TYR A 190 -8.38 -42.67 6.48
C TYR A 190 -8.21 -41.65 7.63
N THR A 191 -7.06 -41.70 8.28
CA THR A 191 -6.75 -40.72 9.34
C THR A 191 -6.04 -39.52 8.70
N LEU A 192 -6.65 -38.34 8.80
CA LEU A 192 -6.04 -37.10 8.36
C LEU A 192 -4.82 -36.75 9.23
N PRO A 193 -3.84 -36.03 8.72
CA PRO A 193 -2.66 -35.60 9.48
C PRO A 193 -2.98 -34.81 10.74
N SER A 194 -4.18 -34.25 10.85
CA SER A 194 -4.71 -33.56 12.04
C SER A 194 -5.33 -34.50 13.10
N GLY A 195 -5.38 -35.81 12.84
CA GLY A 195 -6.10 -36.76 13.70
C GLY A 195 -7.62 -36.78 13.52
N ALA A 196 -8.15 -36.02 12.57
CA ALA A 196 -9.57 -36.08 12.22
C ALA A 196 -9.86 -37.31 11.35
N THR A 197 -10.95 -38.01 11.65
CA THR A 197 -11.47 -39.15 10.87
C THR A 197 -12.62 -38.67 9.97
N ILE A 198 -12.63 -39.09 8.72
CA ILE A 198 -13.75 -38.84 7.81
C ILE A 198 -14.78 -39.99 7.97
#